data_7d9e15c7466a305cd568594f824c7799
#
_entry.id   7d9e15c7466a305cd568594f824c7799
#
_cell.length_a   1.000
_cell.length_b   1.000
_cell.length_c   1.000
_cell.angle_alpha   90.00
_cell.angle_beta   90.00
_cell.angle_gamma   90.00
#
_symmetry.space_group_name_H-M   'P 1'
#
loop_
_entity.id
_entity.type
_entity.pdbx_description
1 polymer ?
#
loop_
_entity_poly.entity_id
_entity_poly.type
_entity_poly.pdbx_seq_one_letter_code
_entity_poly.pdbx_strand_id
1 'polypeptide(L)'
;MGLKFETAMQEIGNSLSIAISEMRPISLMYGEVISVNIEGKTFDLSTLEDSEIRDIPLTGVQGIETSTIVTPTIGSLVIIGFVQNDPSLAFPILFTQLDKADITIGNSTISITNDKIVLNGGDSPLIYIEQLTSKLNELVSTVNDIISNYNNHTHIVPQGTSDMPSPKITGTAKDFDETDYQDEKITH
;
A
#
# COMPACT_ATOMS: atom_id res chain seq x y z
N MET A 1 -29.34 -13.58 61.98
CA MET A 1 -28.55 -14.52 61.12
C MET A 1 -28.65 -14.21 59.65
N GLY A 2 -29.72 -13.58 59.17
CA GLY A 2 -29.94 -13.26 57.71
C GLY A 2 -28.96 -12.28 57.10
N LEU A 3 -28.64 -11.15 57.79
CA LEU A 3 -27.79 -10.09 57.23
C LEU A 3 -26.36 -10.53 56.86
N LYS A 4 -25.78 -11.45 57.62
CA LYS A 4 -24.42 -11.96 57.31
C LYS A 4 -24.41 -12.89 56.05
N PHE A 5 -25.52 -13.59 55.82
CA PHE A 5 -25.66 -14.46 54.67
C PHE A 5 -25.87 -13.66 53.39
N GLU A 6 -26.67 -12.60 53.43
CA GLU A 6 -26.90 -11.70 52.31
C GLU A 6 -25.62 -10.96 51.91
N THR A 7 -24.85 -10.47 52.89
CA THR A 7 -23.56 -9.82 52.59
C THR A 7 -22.56 -10.79 51.96
N ALA A 8 -22.47 -12.03 52.46
CA ALA A 8 -21.59 -13.05 51.88
C ALA A 8 -21.99 -13.45 50.45
N MET A 9 -23.30 -13.58 50.17
CA MET A 9 -23.78 -13.84 48.82
C MET A 9 -23.50 -12.69 47.84
N GLN A 10 -23.56 -11.45 48.31
CA GLN A 10 -23.26 -10.26 47.54
C GLN A 10 -21.76 -10.14 47.22
N GLU A 11 -20.91 -10.48 48.20
CA GLU A 11 -19.45 -10.54 47.97
C GLU A 11 -19.05 -11.67 47.00
N ILE A 12 -19.68 -12.82 47.09
CA ILE A 12 -19.47 -13.93 46.13
C ILE A 12 -19.95 -13.50 44.72
N GLY A 13 -21.12 -12.86 44.61
CA GLY A 13 -21.63 -12.34 43.33
C GLY A 13 -20.69 -11.31 42.69
N ASN A 14 -20.19 -10.38 43.48
CA ASN A 14 -19.24 -9.38 43.03
C ASN A 14 -17.90 -10.02 42.60
N SER A 15 -17.36 -10.95 43.38
CA SER A 15 -16.14 -11.67 43.07
C SER A 15 -16.28 -12.51 41.79
N LEU A 16 -17.43 -13.15 41.59
CA LEU A 16 -17.73 -13.92 40.38
C LEU A 16 -17.88 -13.01 39.16
N SER A 17 -18.53 -11.87 39.33
CA SER A 17 -18.66 -10.85 38.24
C SER A 17 -17.30 -10.31 37.81
N ILE A 18 -16.41 -10.02 38.75
CA ILE A 18 -15.03 -9.59 38.46
C ILE A 18 -14.28 -10.71 37.77
N ALA A 19 -14.32 -11.94 38.25
CA ALA A 19 -13.65 -13.08 37.66
C ALA A 19 -14.14 -13.35 36.20
N ILE A 20 -15.45 -13.22 35.95
CA ILE A 20 -16.02 -13.37 34.60
C ILE A 20 -15.58 -12.23 33.68
N SER A 21 -15.50 -11.00 34.18
CA SER A 21 -15.02 -9.86 33.38
C SER A 21 -13.54 -9.98 33.04
N GLU A 22 -12.73 -10.51 33.94
CA GLU A 22 -11.30 -10.79 33.71
C GLU A 22 -11.06 -11.98 32.77
N MET A 23 -12.01 -12.93 32.68
CA MET A 23 -11.93 -14.07 31.73
C MET A 23 -12.27 -13.73 30.28
N ARG A 24 -12.73 -12.51 29.98
CA ARG A 24 -13.05 -12.06 28.62
C ARG A 24 -12.11 -10.92 28.21
N PRO A 25 -10.87 -11.26 27.83
CA PRO A 25 -9.84 -10.24 27.55
C PRO A 25 -10.15 -9.37 26.31
N ILE A 26 -11.04 -9.81 25.43
CA ILE A 26 -11.43 -9.09 24.21
C ILE A 26 -12.93 -9.25 23.98
N SER A 27 -13.65 -8.14 23.90
CA SER A 27 -15.01 -8.08 23.36
C SER A 27 -14.97 -7.60 21.94
N LEU A 28 -15.82 -8.17 21.08
CA LEU A 28 -15.96 -7.76 19.68
C LEU A 28 -17.28 -7.04 19.50
N MET A 29 -17.25 -5.98 18.71
CA MET A 29 -18.43 -5.23 18.30
C MET A 29 -18.30 -4.84 16.84
N TYR A 30 -19.40 -4.69 16.14
CA TYR A 30 -19.41 -4.13 14.81
C TYR A 30 -20.35 -2.91 14.75
N GLY A 31 -20.04 -2.03 13.82
CA GLY A 31 -20.80 -0.82 13.57
C GLY A 31 -20.44 -0.21 12.23
N GLU A 32 -21.06 0.91 11.93
CA GLU A 32 -20.85 1.68 10.72
C GLU A 32 -19.93 2.86 11.02
N VAL A 33 -18.95 3.09 10.16
CA VAL A 33 -18.05 4.26 10.23
C VAL A 33 -18.83 5.52 9.90
N ILE A 34 -18.94 6.46 10.85
CA ILE A 34 -19.67 7.71 10.68
C ILE A 34 -18.79 8.91 10.40
N SER A 35 -17.55 8.88 10.86
CA SER A 35 -16.56 9.92 10.60
C SER A 35 -15.13 9.37 10.60
N VAL A 36 -14.22 10.08 9.90
CA VAL A 36 -12.77 9.78 9.88
C VAL A 36 -12.01 11.08 10.08
N ASN A 37 -11.14 11.11 11.07
CA ASN A 37 -10.21 12.20 11.35
C ASN A 37 -8.80 11.79 10.96
N ILE A 38 -8.35 12.22 9.77
CA ILE A 38 -7.03 11.85 9.22
C ILE A 38 -5.90 12.45 10.05
N GLU A 39 -6.04 13.69 10.51
CA GLU A 39 -5.01 14.39 11.30
C GLU A 39 -4.85 13.76 12.68
N GLY A 40 -5.97 13.42 13.33
CA GLY A 40 -6.00 12.72 14.61
C GLY A 40 -5.71 11.24 14.51
N LYS A 41 -5.68 10.69 13.29
CA LYS A 41 -5.56 9.24 13.02
C LYS A 41 -6.61 8.42 13.76
N THR A 42 -7.85 8.89 13.77
CA THR A 42 -8.99 8.25 14.46
C THR A 42 -10.21 8.17 13.53
N PHE A 43 -11.17 7.38 13.94
CA PHE A 43 -12.50 7.32 13.34
C PHE A 43 -13.57 7.13 14.41
N ASP A 44 -14.81 7.49 14.08
CA ASP A 44 -15.97 7.28 14.91
C ASP A 44 -16.88 6.25 14.25
N LEU A 45 -17.55 5.46 15.07
CA LEU A 45 -18.52 4.48 14.60
C LEU A 45 -19.86 4.62 15.30
N SER A 46 -20.94 4.29 14.59
CA SER A 46 -22.27 4.05 15.15
C SER A 46 -22.49 2.55 15.29
N THR A 47 -22.93 2.13 16.46
CA THR A 47 -23.28 0.74 16.75
C THR A 47 -24.70 0.42 16.26
N LEU A 48 -25.09 -0.85 16.26
CA LEU A 48 -26.46 -1.28 15.94
C LEU A 48 -27.53 -0.72 16.89
N GLU A 49 -27.13 -0.29 18.09
CA GLU A 49 -28.03 0.26 19.11
C GLU A 49 -28.06 1.78 19.08
N ASP A 50 -27.66 2.41 17.95
CA ASP A 50 -27.54 3.85 17.77
C ASP A 50 -26.64 4.55 18.81
N SER A 51 -25.71 3.81 19.40
CA SER A 51 -24.68 4.35 20.28
C SER A 51 -23.43 4.69 19.47
N GLU A 52 -22.76 5.79 19.82
CA GLU A 52 -21.54 6.21 19.14
C GLU A 52 -20.31 5.84 19.98
N ILE A 53 -19.27 5.32 19.34
CA ILE A 53 -17.93 5.17 19.89
C ILE A 53 -17.01 6.07 19.09
N ARG A 54 -16.34 6.97 19.80
CA ARG A 54 -15.54 8.03 19.18
C ARG A 54 -14.05 7.84 19.42
N ASP A 55 -13.25 8.48 18.56
CA ASP A 55 -11.79 8.55 18.66
C ASP A 55 -11.10 7.18 18.65
N ILE A 56 -11.64 6.22 17.90
CA ILE A 56 -11.01 4.91 17.75
C ILE A 56 -9.76 5.06 16.88
N PRO A 57 -8.56 4.64 17.34
CA PRO A 57 -7.34 4.86 16.59
C PRO A 57 -7.27 4.00 15.32
N LEU A 58 -6.97 4.62 14.17
CA LEU A 58 -6.71 3.93 12.89
C LEU A 58 -5.46 3.03 12.95
N THR A 59 -4.60 3.28 13.92
CA THR A 59 -3.32 2.58 14.12
C THR A 59 -3.43 1.35 15.03
N GLY A 60 -4.61 1.05 15.53
CA GLY A 60 -4.83 -0.05 16.48
C GLY A 60 -4.39 0.24 17.91
N VAL A 61 -3.50 1.20 18.15
CA VAL A 61 -3.06 1.64 19.48
C VAL A 61 -2.90 3.15 19.49
N GLN A 62 -3.55 3.82 20.43
CA GLN A 62 -3.49 5.28 20.54
C GLN A 62 -2.09 5.75 20.94
N GLY A 63 -1.60 6.78 20.25
CA GLY A 63 -0.31 7.45 20.56
C GLY A 63 0.94 6.69 20.15
N ILE A 64 0.82 5.57 19.44
CA ILE A 64 1.96 4.83 18.90
C ILE A 64 2.04 5.05 17.38
N GLU A 65 3.20 5.43 16.87
CA GLU A 65 3.47 5.41 15.44
C GLU A 65 3.53 3.96 14.96
N THR A 66 2.61 3.61 14.07
CA THR A 66 2.57 2.27 13.48
C THR A 66 3.05 2.32 12.04
N SER A 67 3.57 1.20 11.59
CA SER A 67 4.00 1.02 10.20
C SER A 67 2.83 0.91 9.21
N THR A 68 1.60 0.75 9.69
CA THR A 68 0.42 0.57 8.83
C THR A 68 -0.74 1.39 9.34
N ILE A 69 -1.32 2.21 8.48
CA ILE A 69 -2.52 3.01 8.72
C ILE A 69 -3.50 2.69 7.61
N VAL A 70 -4.72 2.28 7.96
CA VAL A 70 -5.80 2.08 7.01
C VAL A 70 -6.91 3.08 7.27
N THR A 71 -7.34 3.78 6.24
CA THR A 71 -8.41 4.78 6.30
C THR A 71 -9.68 4.13 5.77
N PRO A 72 -10.69 3.90 6.60
CA PRO A 72 -11.96 3.31 6.17
C PRO A 72 -12.80 4.32 5.37
N THR A 73 -13.65 3.79 4.50
CA THR A 73 -14.70 4.57 3.84
C THR A 73 -15.81 4.89 4.83
N ILE A 74 -16.29 6.12 4.88
CA ILE A 74 -17.48 6.51 5.65
C ILE A 74 -18.70 5.72 5.14
N GLY A 75 -19.48 5.16 6.04
CA GLY A 75 -20.61 4.26 5.72
C GLY A 75 -20.19 2.79 5.59
N SER A 76 -18.90 2.46 5.69
CA SER A 76 -18.45 1.07 5.69
C SER A 76 -18.66 0.42 7.07
N LEU A 77 -18.80 -0.91 7.07
CA LEU A 77 -18.87 -1.65 8.32
C LEU A 77 -17.45 -1.94 8.84
N VAL A 78 -17.31 -1.89 10.15
CA VAL A 78 -16.07 -2.20 10.86
C VAL A 78 -16.34 -3.17 12.02
N ILE A 79 -15.41 -4.10 12.24
CA ILE A 79 -15.35 -4.89 13.46
C ILE A 79 -14.25 -4.28 14.33
N ILE A 80 -14.61 -3.93 15.55
CA ILE A 80 -13.67 -3.45 16.57
C ILE A 80 -13.54 -4.44 17.72
N GLY A 81 -12.41 -4.41 18.40
CA GLY A 81 -12.15 -5.12 19.62
C GLY A 81 -11.86 -4.16 20.77
N PHE A 82 -12.08 -4.61 21.99
CA PHE A 82 -11.75 -3.88 23.21
C PHE A 82 -10.77 -4.67 24.05
N VAL A 83 -9.64 -4.08 24.37
CA VAL A 83 -8.67 -4.70 25.28
C VAL A 83 -9.22 -4.68 26.69
N GLN A 84 -9.24 -5.83 27.37
CA GLN A 84 -9.75 -5.97 28.74
C GLN A 84 -11.19 -5.47 28.94
N ASN A 85 -12.01 -5.48 27.89
CA ASN A 85 -13.36 -4.90 27.89
C ASN A 85 -13.43 -3.40 28.22
N ASP A 86 -12.34 -2.66 28.01
CA ASP A 86 -12.30 -1.23 28.22
C ASP A 86 -12.66 -0.50 26.92
N PRO A 87 -13.79 0.23 26.86
CA PRO A 87 -14.19 0.97 25.67
C PRO A 87 -13.19 2.04 25.23
N SER A 88 -12.36 2.54 26.14
CA SER A 88 -11.29 3.51 25.82
C SER A 88 -10.09 2.87 25.11
N LEU A 89 -10.01 1.55 25.12
CA LEU A 89 -8.96 0.76 24.45
C LEU A 89 -9.51 0.00 23.23
N ALA A 90 -10.39 0.64 22.48
CA ALA A 90 -10.92 0.10 21.24
C ALA A 90 -9.86 0.11 20.14
N PHE A 91 -9.87 -0.92 19.30
CA PHE A 91 -9.00 -1.01 18.13
C PHE A 91 -9.74 -1.68 16.95
N PRO A 92 -9.46 -1.27 15.69
CA PRO A 92 -10.08 -1.89 14.55
C PRO A 92 -9.46 -3.27 14.25
N ILE A 93 -10.30 -4.22 13.85
CA ILE A 93 -9.89 -5.55 13.43
C ILE A 93 -10.07 -5.73 11.93
N LEU A 94 -11.21 -5.28 11.39
CA LEU A 94 -11.57 -5.47 10.00
C LEU A 94 -12.46 -4.31 9.52
N PHE A 95 -12.18 -3.79 8.35
CA PHE A 95 -13.04 -2.87 7.61
C PHE A 95 -13.57 -3.55 6.35
N THR A 96 -14.82 -3.28 5.96
CA THR A 96 -15.39 -3.82 4.71
C THR A 96 -14.96 -3.03 3.48
N GLN A 97 -14.65 -1.72 3.65
CA GLN A 97 -14.17 -0.86 2.55
C GLN A 97 -13.14 0.13 3.09
N LEU A 98 -12.13 0.42 2.27
CA LEU A 98 -11.04 1.34 2.58
C LEU A 98 -10.92 2.39 1.48
N ASP A 99 -10.69 3.64 1.86
CA ASP A 99 -10.32 4.72 0.95
C ASP A 99 -8.80 4.75 0.71
N LYS A 100 -8.02 4.38 1.74
CA LYS A 100 -6.57 4.44 1.69
C LYS A 100 -5.91 3.42 2.61
N ALA A 101 -4.76 2.89 2.19
CA ALA A 101 -3.85 2.14 3.04
C ALA A 101 -2.43 2.70 2.90
N ASP A 102 -1.81 3.07 4.02
CA ASP A 102 -0.43 3.54 4.09
C ASP A 102 0.41 2.54 4.87
N ILE A 103 1.52 2.10 4.29
CA ILE A 103 2.49 1.21 4.91
C ILE A 103 3.85 1.92 4.94
N THR A 104 4.47 1.98 6.12
CA THR A 104 5.79 2.59 6.30
C THR A 104 6.73 1.60 6.95
N ILE A 105 7.88 1.34 6.34
CA ILE A 105 8.92 0.46 6.86
C ILE A 105 10.25 1.21 6.75
N GLY A 106 10.74 1.71 7.88
CA GLY A 106 11.92 2.57 7.90
C GLY A 106 11.71 3.83 7.05
N ASN A 107 12.51 3.99 6.00
CA ASN A 107 12.39 5.13 5.07
C ASN A 107 11.52 4.84 3.85
N SER A 108 10.98 3.64 3.74
CA SER A 108 10.16 3.24 2.60
C SER A 108 8.68 3.36 2.93
N THR A 109 7.91 3.94 2.01
CA THR A 109 6.46 4.10 2.15
C THR A 109 5.73 3.53 0.94
N ILE A 110 4.58 2.91 1.19
CA ILE A 110 3.62 2.49 0.16
C ILE A 110 2.29 3.10 0.53
N SER A 111 1.70 3.86 -0.39
CA SER A 111 0.36 4.40 -0.24
C SER A 111 -0.53 3.85 -1.35
N ILE A 112 -1.63 3.21 -0.99
CA ILE A 112 -2.60 2.61 -1.90
C ILE A 112 -3.92 3.34 -1.75
N THR A 113 -4.46 3.83 -2.86
CA THR A 113 -5.80 4.42 -2.96
C THR A 113 -6.59 3.72 -4.06
N ASN A 114 -7.86 4.09 -4.25
CA ASN A 114 -8.67 3.54 -5.34
C ASN A 114 -8.06 3.77 -6.73
N ASP A 115 -7.27 4.84 -6.90
CA ASP A 115 -6.80 5.29 -8.22
C ASP A 115 -5.34 4.93 -8.48
N LYS A 116 -4.53 4.78 -7.44
CA LYS A 116 -3.07 4.63 -7.62
C LYS A 116 -2.36 3.99 -6.44
N ILE A 117 -1.18 3.43 -6.74
CA ILE A 117 -0.17 3.05 -5.76
C ILE A 117 0.98 4.03 -5.87
N VAL A 118 1.41 4.57 -4.73
CA VAL A 118 2.54 5.51 -4.63
C VAL A 118 3.63 4.88 -3.79
N LEU A 119 4.83 4.79 -4.32
CA LEU A 119 6.02 4.29 -3.63
C LEU A 119 6.92 5.48 -3.25
N ASN A 120 7.28 5.58 -1.97
CA ASN A 120 8.18 6.63 -1.43
C ASN A 120 7.77 8.06 -1.81
N GLY A 121 6.47 8.33 -1.90
CA GLY A 121 5.96 9.64 -2.30
C GLY A 121 6.22 10.04 -3.75
N GLY A 122 6.58 9.09 -4.61
CA GLY A 122 6.88 9.36 -6.03
C GLY A 122 5.66 9.85 -6.82
N ASP A 123 5.86 10.84 -7.67
CA ASP A 123 4.82 11.40 -8.54
C ASP A 123 4.90 10.89 -9.98
N SER A 124 5.98 10.17 -10.31
CA SER A 124 6.21 9.67 -11.67
C SER A 124 5.62 8.26 -11.83
N PRO A 125 4.99 7.98 -12.98
CA PRO A 125 4.49 6.64 -13.26
C PRO A 125 5.64 5.63 -13.37
N LEU A 126 5.36 4.38 -13.05
CA LEU A 126 6.28 3.28 -13.30
C LEU A 126 6.42 3.06 -14.81
N ILE A 127 7.64 2.73 -15.24
CA ILE A 127 7.92 2.47 -16.64
C ILE A 127 7.44 1.06 -16.99
N TYR A 128 6.68 0.93 -18.08
CA TYR A 128 6.39 -0.36 -18.70
C TYR A 128 7.65 -0.87 -19.42
N ILE A 129 8.29 -1.84 -18.83
CA ILE A 129 9.61 -2.33 -19.27
C ILE A 129 9.55 -2.88 -20.70
N GLU A 130 8.52 -3.66 -21.05
CA GLU A 130 8.31 -4.20 -22.39
C GLU A 130 8.21 -3.10 -23.46
N GLN A 131 7.46 -2.03 -23.15
CA GLN A 131 7.30 -0.90 -24.10
C GLN A 131 8.59 -0.11 -24.25
N LEU A 132 9.33 0.09 -23.14
CA LEU A 132 10.64 0.75 -23.18
C LEU A 132 11.61 -0.06 -24.02
N THR A 133 11.70 -1.37 -23.78
CA THR A 133 12.57 -2.29 -24.54
C THR A 133 12.25 -2.25 -26.03
N SER A 134 10.96 -2.31 -26.38
CA SER A 134 10.51 -2.19 -27.78
C SER A 134 10.96 -0.89 -28.42
N LYS A 135 10.84 0.25 -27.73
CA LYS A 135 11.27 1.56 -28.24
C LYS A 135 12.79 1.68 -28.36
N LEU A 136 13.52 1.09 -27.42
CA LEU A 136 14.99 1.03 -27.52
C LEU A 136 15.43 0.18 -28.72
N ASN A 137 14.78 -0.95 -28.98
CA ASN A 137 15.10 -1.81 -30.11
C ASN A 137 14.70 -1.19 -31.45
N GLU A 138 13.61 -0.40 -31.54
CA GLU A 138 13.33 0.44 -32.71
C GLU A 138 14.47 1.44 -32.97
N LEU A 139 15.03 2.05 -31.92
CA LEU A 139 16.18 2.94 -32.04
C LEU A 139 17.43 2.20 -32.51
N VAL A 140 17.72 1.01 -31.97
CA VAL A 140 18.82 0.15 -32.39
C VAL A 140 18.70 -0.19 -33.87
N SER A 141 17.51 -0.57 -34.33
CA SER A 141 17.24 -0.84 -35.76
C SER A 141 17.56 0.39 -36.62
N THR A 142 17.08 1.56 -36.22
CA THR A 142 17.36 2.82 -36.94
C THR A 142 18.87 3.12 -37.03
N VAL A 143 19.60 2.91 -35.93
CA VAL A 143 21.06 3.10 -35.90
C VAL A 143 21.75 2.12 -36.83
N ASN A 144 21.35 0.86 -36.84
CA ASN A 144 21.92 -0.16 -37.76
C ASN A 144 21.62 0.15 -39.21
N ASP A 145 20.43 0.67 -39.53
CA ASP A 145 20.09 1.13 -40.88
C ASP A 145 20.98 2.32 -41.33
N ILE A 146 21.23 3.28 -40.42
CA ILE A 146 22.15 4.39 -40.68
C ILE A 146 23.56 3.87 -40.98
N ILE A 147 24.06 2.93 -40.15
CA ILE A 147 25.37 2.30 -40.36
C ILE A 147 25.43 1.60 -41.70
N SER A 148 24.38 0.85 -42.05
CA SER A 148 24.29 0.16 -43.35
C SER A 148 24.29 1.15 -44.50
N ASN A 149 23.46 2.18 -44.45
CA ASN A 149 23.38 3.21 -45.48
C ASN A 149 24.71 3.97 -45.62
N TYR A 150 25.37 4.31 -44.51
CA TYR A 150 26.68 4.94 -44.53
C TYR A 150 27.71 4.03 -45.21
N ASN A 151 27.76 2.77 -44.83
CA ASN A 151 28.75 1.82 -45.40
C ASN A 151 28.56 1.52 -46.89
N ASN A 152 27.35 1.72 -47.41
CA ASN A 152 26.98 1.36 -48.78
C ASN A 152 26.76 2.56 -49.70
N HIS A 153 26.75 3.82 -49.16
CA HIS A 153 26.53 4.96 -50.05
C HIS A 153 27.73 5.25 -50.95
N THR A 154 27.45 5.74 -52.14
CA THR A 154 28.44 6.17 -53.13
C THR A 154 28.00 7.52 -53.67
N HIS A 155 28.97 8.28 -54.24
CA HIS A 155 28.70 9.55 -54.89
C HIS A 155 28.88 9.39 -56.40
N ILE A 156 28.03 10.08 -57.19
CA ILE A 156 28.22 10.18 -58.64
C ILE A 156 29.34 11.18 -58.88
N VAL A 157 30.39 10.75 -59.59
CA VAL A 157 31.52 11.59 -60.02
C VAL A 157 31.59 11.60 -61.55
N PRO A 158 32.23 12.60 -62.20
CA PRO A 158 32.24 12.73 -63.63
C PRO A 158 32.76 11.51 -64.38
N GLN A 159 33.46 10.61 -63.72
CA GLN A 159 34.07 9.41 -64.36
C GLN A 159 33.43 8.10 -63.83
N GLY A 160 32.26 8.15 -63.17
CA GLY A 160 31.59 6.97 -62.66
C GLY A 160 31.03 7.21 -61.27
N THR A 161 31.12 6.21 -60.32
CA THR A 161 30.74 6.32 -58.92
C THR A 161 31.99 6.27 -58.05
N SER A 162 31.98 6.95 -56.93
CA SER A 162 33.01 6.85 -55.88
C SER A 162 33.04 5.45 -55.27
N ASP A 163 34.17 5.09 -54.68
CA ASP A 163 34.22 3.95 -53.80
C ASP A 163 33.33 4.17 -52.55
N MET A 164 32.96 3.08 -51.92
CA MET A 164 32.26 3.12 -50.62
C MET A 164 33.14 3.81 -49.57
N PRO A 165 32.55 4.33 -48.51
CA PRO A 165 33.29 4.96 -47.41
C PRO A 165 34.38 4.05 -46.82
N SER A 166 35.54 4.66 -46.51
CA SER A 166 36.65 3.99 -45.83
C SER A 166 37.22 4.90 -44.73
N PRO A 167 37.37 4.45 -43.50
CA PRO A 167 37.01 3.12 -43.02
C PRO A 167 35.49 2.92 -42.91
N LYS A 168 35.01 1.69 -43.09
CA LYS A 168 33.64 1.32 -42.81
C LYS A 168 33.42 1.23 -41.30
N ILE A 169 32.19 1.50 -40.89
CA ILE A 169 31.76 1.21 -39.49
C ILE A 169 31.57 -0.30 -39.37
N THR A 170 32.36 -0.95 -38.52
CA THR A 170 32.34 -2.42 -38.36
C THR A 170 31.50 -2.91 -37.21
N GLY A 171 31.07 -2.00 -36.34
CA GLY A 171 30.19 -2.33 -35.23
C GLY A 171 28.72 -2.25 -35.61
N THR A 172 27.88 -3.02 -34.93
CA THR A 172 26.42 -2.90 -34.93
C THR A 172 25.94 -2.65 -33.51
N ALA A 173 24.89 -1.87 -33.38
CA ALA A 173 24.20 -1.76 -32.11
C ALA A 173 23.51 -3.10 -31.80
N LYS A 174 23.63 -3.54 -30.55
CA LYS A 174 22.96 -4.76 -30.08
C LYS A 174 21.59 -4.41 -29.51
N ASP A 175 20.67 -5.34 -29.66
CA ASP A 175 19.36 -5.23 -29.02
C ASP A 175 19.50 -5.22 -27.51
N PHE A 176 18.58 -4.51 -26.88
CA PHE A 176 18.38 -4.53 -25.42
C PHE A 176 17.58 -5.76 -25.04
N ASP A 177 17.99 -6.43 -23.97
CA ASP A 177 17.21 -7.49 -23.29
C ASP A 177 16.65 -6.93 -21.99
N GLU A 178 15.44 -7.30 -21.64
CA GLU A 178 14.82 -6.85 -20.38
C GLU A 178 15.64 -7.26 -19.17
N THR A 179 16.33 -8.39 -19.22
CA THR A 179 17.23 -8.88 -18.16
C THR A 179 18.43 -7.98 -17.91
N ASP A 180 18.78 -7.08 -18.85
CA ASP A 180 19.90 -6.15 -18.68
C ASP A 180 19.59 -5.05 -17.63
N TYR A 181 18.30 -4.82 -17.33
CA TYR A 181 17.88 -3.73 -16.44
C TYR A 181 16.67 -4.06 -15.55
N GLN A 182 16.22 -5.32 -15.50
CA GLN A 182 15.21 -5.78 -14.53
C GLN A 182 15.83 -5.93 -13.14
N ASP A 183 15.13 -5.46 -12.13
CA ASP A 183 15.42 -5.79 -10.73
C ASP A 183 14.52 -6.96 -10.31
N GLU A 184 15.09 -8.16 -10.18
CA GLU A 184 14.37 -9.37 -9.77
C GLU A 184 13.79 -9.28 -8.35
N LYS A 185 14.20 -8.29 -7.55
CA LYS A 185 13.71 -8.09 -6.18
C LYS A 185 12.42 -7.26 -6.10
N ILE A 186 12.05 -6.60 -7.20
CA ILE A 186 10.84 -5.78 -7.30
C ILE A 186 9.98 -6.34 -8.41
N THR A 187 9.07 -7.23 -8.06
CA THR A 187 8.04 -7.73 -8.99
C THR A 187 6.72 -6.98 -8.79
N HIS A 188 6.01 -6.72 -9.84
CA HIS A 188 4.67 -6.08 -9.85
C HIS A 188 3.67 -6.97 -10.58
#